data_b96e3dd957dad1ca2788b933892fd1a4
#
_entry.id   b96e3dd957dad1ca2788b933892fd1a4
#
_cell.length_a   1.000
_cell.length_b   1.000
_cell.length_c   1.000
_cell.angle_alpha   90.00
_cell.angle_beta   90.00
_cell.angle_gamma   90.00
#
_symmetry.space_group_name_H-M   'P 1'
#
loop_
_entity.id
_entity.type
_entity.pdbx_description
1 polymer ?
#
loop_
_entity_poly.entity_id
_entity_poly.type
_entity_poly.pdbx_seq_one_letter_code
_entity_poly.pdbx_strand_id
1 'polypeptide(L)'
;MRHTFVSSTLAVLFMFASATAHAQGDGGYQLVPNWPKLPAGEFFGLKNAPPPPAEREAQAAARRAMGRPAGAAATPNPAGPTSQPGISGLAIDAQDRIYVFNRGAKPIMVFDTAGNLVLAGGDQELNGKKLNPNWQHSGAVDWEGNVYMIERDAHRIVKLNPKLDKVLLQLGTTDVKGNDATHFDLPSGIAVLKNGNIIVTDGYGNNRVVLFDKTGKFIKQVAKGAGGPADKGNGPGEWVLPHKLAVDAQETLYIIDREGHRLQVFDKNLNYQREIAVAGSNPWDIGISRKGDDGFAFIADHALERVHKLSLKDGKVVATWGKQGIGPGEFDWVHGIVVDSKGAVYAADTYGQRIQKFVR
;
A
#
# COMPACT_ATOMS: atom_id res chain seq x y z
N MET A 1 48.91 -9.94 -66.54
CA MET A 1 48.18 -10.71 -65.49
C MET A 1 47.73 -9.70 -64.44
N ARG A 2 46.43 -9.38 -64.46
CA ARG A 2 45.82 -8.47 -63.44
C ARG A 2 45.03 -9.33 -62.48
N HIS A 3 45.44 -9.37 -61.21
CA HIS A 3 44.68 -10.04 -60.15
C HIS A 3 43.64 -9.04 -59.58
N THR A 4 42.38 -9.36 -59.73
CA THR A 4 41.24 -8.68 -59.10
C THR A 4 41.00 -9.33 -57.75
N PHE A 5 41.17 -8.57 -56.66
CA PHE A 5 40.76 -8.96 -55.30
C PHE A 5 39.25 -8.63 -55.15
N VAL A 6 38.45 -9.66 -54.95
CA VAL A 6 37.07 -9.51 -54.52
C VAL A 6 37.03 -9.49 -52.98
N SER A 7 36.68 -8.34 -52.42
CA SER A 7 36.49 -8.18 -50.99
C SER A 7 35.03 -8.54 -50.65
N SER A 8 34.85 -9.67 -49.95
CA SER A 8 33.57 -10.10 -49.42
C SER A 8 33.32 -9.44 -48.06
N THR A 9 32.48 -8.42 -48.01
CA THR A 9 32.03 -7.84 -46.77
C THR A 9 30.94 -8.71 -46.14
N LEU A 10 31.27 -9.40 -45.07
CA LEU A 10 30.32 -10.18 -44.30
C LEU A 10 29.54 -9.23 -43.39
N ALA A 11 28.31 -8.91 -43.72
CA ALA A 11 27.42 -8.16 -42.85
C ALA A 11 26.89 -9.08 -41.75
N VAL A 12 27.43 -8.93 -40.51
CA VAL A 12 26.91 -9.58 -39.33
C VAL A 12 25.68 -8.82 -38.87
N LEU A 13 24.51 -9.38 -39.16
CA LEU A 13 23.24 -8.86 -38.68
C LEU A 13 23.11 -9.22 -37.19
N PHE A 14 23.38 -8.27 -36.29
CA PHE A 14 23.04 -8.42 -34.89
C PHE A 14 21.52 -8.33 -34.75
N MET A 15 20.83 -9.46 -34.71
CA MET A 15 19.47 -9.52 -34.18
C MET A 15 19.54 -9.25 -32.67
N PHE A 16 19.19 -8.03 -32.28
CA PHE A 16 18.81 -7.76 -30.91
C PHE A 16 17.50 -8.50 -30.63
N ALA A 17 17.60 -9.72 -30.14
CA ALA A 17 16.50 -10.34 -29.45
C ALA A 17 16.31 -9.54 -28.18
N SER A 18 15.31 -8.64 -28.16
CA SER A 18 14.79 -8.08 -26.93
C SER A 18 14.22 -9.23 -26.13
N ALA A 19 15.06 -9.83 -25.29
CA ALA A 19 14.60 -10.71 -24.24
C ALA A 19 13.75 -9.84 -23.30
N THR A 20 12.43 -9.81 -23.52
CA THR A 20 11.48 -9.46 -22.50
C THR A 20 11.67 -10.48 -21.38
N ALA A 21 12.47 -10.12 -20.39
CA ALA A 21 12.55 -10.87 -19.17
C ALA A 21 11.16 -10.79 -18.52
N HIS A 22 10.31 -11.75 -18.84
CA HIS A 22 9.08 -11.98 -18.12
C HIS A 22 9.51 -12.43 -16.73
N ALA A 23 9.36 -11.56 -15.74
CA ALA A 23 9.37 -12.00 -14.37
C ALA A 23 8.17 -12.94 -14.24
N GLN A 24 8.41 -14.24 -14.39
CA GLN A 24 7.39 -15.26 -14.17
C GLN A 24 7.02 -15.20 -12.69
N GLY A 25 5.81 -14.65 -12.42
CA GLY A 25 5.21 -14.77 -11.11
C GLY A 25 5.01 -16.26 -10.80
N ASP A 26 5.50 -16.73 -9.67
CA ASP A 26 5.18 -18.05 -9.18
C ASP A 26 3.65 -18.13 -8.99
N GLY A 27 2.99 -19.21 -9.42
CA GLY A 27 1.52 -19.32 -9.43
C GLY A 27 0.82 -18.76 -10.66
N GLY A 28 1.54 -18.42 -11.74
CA GLY A 28 0.98 -18.00 -13.03
C GLY A 28 0.62 -16.52 -13.12
N TYR A 29 1.00 -15.70 -12.12
CA TYR A 29 0.83 -14.25 -12.19
C TYR A 29 1.87 -13.62 -13.10
N GLN A 30 1.41 -12.84 -14.09
CA GLN A 30 2.25 -12.17 -15.07
C GLN A 30 2.12 -10.66 -14.94
N LEU A 31 3.25 -9.96 -15.04
CA LEU A 31 3.28 -8.50 -15.03
C LEU A 31 2.63 -7.94 -16.29
N VAL A 32 1.72 -6.99 -16.11
CA VAL A 32 1.18 -6.17 -17.20
C VAL A 32 2.13 -5.00 -17.45
N PRO A 33 2.78 -4.94 -18.62
CA PRO A 33 3.73 -3.86 -18.88
C PRO A 33 3.04 -2.50 -19.00
N ASN A 34 3.76 -1.44 -18.63
CA ASN A 34 3.33 -0.04 -18.79
C ASN A 34 1.99 0.29 -18.10
N TRP A 35 1.68 -0.35 -16.98
CA TRP A 35 0.57 0.03 -16.12
C TRP A 35 1.11 0.73 -14.86
N PRO A 36 0.55 1.89 -14.44
CA PRO A 36 -0.44 2.71 -15.12
C PRO A 36 0.18 3.60 -16.22
N LYS A 37 -0.67 4.19 -17.06
CA LYS A 37 -0.29 5.15 -18.09
C LYS A 37 -0.29 6.55 -17.48
N LEU A 38 0.85 6.99 -16.98
CA LEU A 38 0.97 8.36 -16.47
C LEU A 38 0.95 9.36 -17.62
N PRO A 39 0.17 10.46 -17.52
CA PRO A 39 0.27 11.57 -18.44
C PRO A 39 1.67 12.17 -18.44
N ALA A 40 2.06 12.81 -19.55
CA ALA A 40 3.35 13.48 -19.65
C ALA A 40 3.53 14.53 -18.54
N GLY A 41 4.66 14.47 -17.84
CA GLY A 41 4.96 15.35 -16.70
C GLY A 41 4.37 14.94 -15.36
N GLU A 42 3.60 13.86 -15.29
CA GLU A 42 3.11 13.32 -14.03
C GLU A 42 4.02 12.20 -13.51
N PHE A 43 4.32 12.22 -12.21
CA PHE A 43 5.19 11.25 -11.55
C PHE A 43 4.65 10.89 -10.15
N PHE A 44 4.90 9.67 -9.72
CA PHE A 44 4.59 9.28 -8.35
C PHE A 44 5.67 9.80 -7.38
N GLY A 45 5.23 10.47 -6.31
CA GLY A 45 6.10 10.88 -5.23
C GLY A 45 7.16 11.93 -5.56
N LEU A 46 7.07 12.56 -6.73
CA LEU A 46 8.04 13.56 -7.19
C LEU A 46 7.33 14.77 -7.76
N LYS A 47 8.02 15.93 -7.66
CA LYS A 47 7.65 17.15 -8.40
C LYS A 47 8.26 17.19 -9.79
N ASN A 48 9.29 16.41 -10.02
CA ASN A 48 10.08 16.35 -11.28
C ASN A 48 10.22 14.90 -11.72
N ALA A 49 10.71 14.71 -12.96
CA ALA A 49 11.01 13.39 -13.50
C ALA A 49 11.93 12.57 -12.55
N PRO A 50 11.70 11.25 -12.42
CA PRO A 50 12.58 10.41 -11.65
C PRO A 50 14.00 10.45 -12.23
N PRO A 51 15.04 10.23 -11.39
CA PRO A 51 16.40 10.13 -11.86
C PRO A 51 16.57 9.07 -12.95
N PRO A 52 17.58 9.17 -13.81
CA PRO A 52 17.88 8.14 -14.80
C PRO A 52 18.00 6.75 -14.18
N PRO A 53 17.72 5.66 -14.93
CA PRO A 53 17.74 4.30 -14.39
C PRO A 53 19.03 3.92 -13.67
N ALA A 54 20.19 4.32 -14.17
CA ALA A 54 21.50 4.03 -13.54
C ALA A 54 21.64 4.72 -12.17
N GLU A 55 21.19 5.95 -12.04
CA GLU A 55 21.20 6.68 -10.77
C GLU A 55 20.21 6.06 -9.76
N ARG A 56 19.03 5.67 -10.22
CA ARG A 56 18.05 4.96 -9.39
C ARG A 56 18.60 3.63 -8.87
N GLU A 57 19.28 2.87 -9.70
CA GLU A 57 19.95 1.62 -9.27
C GLU A 57 21.05 1.89 -8.26
N ALA A 58 21.88 2.92 -8.47
CA ALA A 58 22.90 3.32 -7.51
C ALA A 58 22.29 3.75 -6.16
N GLN A 59 21.18 4.51 -6.17
CA GLN A 59 20.47 4.88 -4.96
C GLN A 59 19.85 3.66 -4.26
N ALA A 60 19.27 2.73 -5.01
CA ALA A 60 18.74 1.48 -4.49
C ALA A 60 19.85 0.61 -3.88
N ALA A 61 20.99 0.48 -4.56
CA ALA A 61 22.15 -0.22 -4.06
C ALA A 61 22.71 0.41 -2.77
N ALA A 62 22.78 1.74 -2.70
CA ALA A 62 23.20 2.45 -1.50
C ALA A 62 22.23 2.21 -0.32
N ARG A 63 20.91 2.22 -0.54
CA ARG A 63 19.93 1.86 0.49
C ARG A 63 20.11 0.44 1.00
N ARG A 64 20.37 -0.51 0.09
CA ARG A 64 20.67 -1.90 0.44
C ARG A 64 21.95 -2.04 1.28
N ALA A 65 23.02 -1.32 0.88
CA ALA A 65 24.30 -1.35 1.56
C ALA A 65 24.28 -0.73 2.97
N MET A 66 23.40 0.25 3.22
CA MET A 66 23.20 0.84 4.55
C MET A 66 22.49 -0.11 5.53
N GLY A 67 22.28 -1.38 5.11
CA GLY A 67 21.83 -2.45 5.99
C GLY A 67 20.52 -2.10 6.70
N ARG A 68 19.42 -2.07 5.96
CA ARG A 68 18.15 -2.28 6.68
C ARG A 68 18.10 -3.76 7.03
N PRO A 69 18.22 -4.11 8.32
CA PRO A 69 18.07 -5.50 8.71
C PRO A 69 16.69 -5.95 8.24
N ALA A 70 16.60 -7.09 7.60
CA ALA A 70 15.35 -7.76 7.36
C ALA A 70 14.61 -7.83 8.71
N GLY A 71 13.45 -7.20 8.81
CA GLY A 71 12.69 -7.15 10.06
C GLY A 71 13.02 -6.01 11.03
N ALA A 72 13.90 -5.08 10.70
CA ALA A 72 14.03 -3.88 11.54
C ALA A 72 12.75 -3.07 11.47
N ALA A 73 12.07 -2.96 12.61
CA ALA A 73 11.03 -1.97 12.81
C ALA A 73 11.51 -0.63 12.23
N ALA A 74 10.66 0.04 11.47
CA ALA A 74 10.95 1.41 11.08
C ALA A 74 11.10 2.19 12.38
N THR A 75 12.36 2.42 12.81
CA THR A 75 12.60 3.35 13.90
C THR A 75 11.89 4.64 13.52
N PRO A 76 11.07 5.21 14.42
CA PRO A 76 10.54 6.56 14.19
C PRO A 76 11.76 7.40 13.83
N ASN A 77 11.74 8.03 12.66
CA ASN A 77 12.85 8.90 12.28
C ASN A 77 12.86 10.09 13.24
N PRO A 78 13.87 10.23 14.09
CA PRO A 78 13.91 11.32 15.08
C PRO A 78 14.05 12.71 14.46
N ALA A 79 14.19 12.81 13.16
CA ALA A 79 14.51 14.04 12.43
C ALA A 79 13.31 14.70 11.72
N GLY A 80 12.08 14.59 12.24
CA GLY A 80 10.92 15.29 11.67
C GLY A 80 10.37 14.64 10.38
N PRO A 81 9.41 15.28 9.70
CA PRO A 81 8.73 14.71 8.55
C PRO A 81 9.72 14.51 7.42
N THR A 82 10.28 13.32 7.32
CA THR A 82 11.06 12.96 6.17
C THR A 82 10.08 12.78 5.01
N SER A 83 10.15 13.69 4.07
CA SER A 83 9.56 13.57 2.75
C SER A 83 10.14 12.33 2.06
N GLN A 84 9.66 11.13 2.43
CA GLN A 84 9.96 9.95 1.65
C GLN A 84 9.15 10.05 0.36
N PRO A 85 9.79 10.17 -0.80
CA PRO A 85 9.08 10.20 -2.06
C PRO A 85 8.36 8.87 -2.26
N GLY A 86 7.30 8.86 -3.04
CA GLY A 86 6.67 7.65 -3.50
C GLY A 86 5.22 7.46 -3.10
N ILE A 87 4.73 6.28 -3.40
CA ILE A 87 3.37 5.86 -3.15
C ILE A 87 3.29 5.32 -1.72
N SER A 88 2.33 5.82 -0.94
CA SER A 88 2.16 5.41 0.46
C SER A 88 1.08 4.35 0.67
N GLY A 89 0.19 4.15 -0.30
CA GLY A 89 -0.87 3.16 -0.20
C GLY A 89 -1.74 3.10 -1.43
N LEU A 90 -2.55 2.06 -1.51
CA LEU A 90 -3.57 1.87 -2.53
C LEU A 90 -4.94 1.66 -1.89
N ALA A 91 -5.99 2.03 -2.62
CA ALA A 91 -7.35 1.58 -2.36
C ALA A 91 -8.05 1.26 -3.69
N ILE A 92 -9.16 0.54 -3.61
CA ILE A 92 -9.95 0.17 -4.78
C ILE A 92 -11.44 0.36 -4.48
N ASP A 93 -12.19 0.88 -5.43
CA ASP A 93 -13.63 1.05 -5.28
C ASP A 93 -14.44 -0.09 -5.92
N ALA A 94 -15.77 0.03 -5.85
CA ALA A 94 -16.69 -0.97 -6.41
C ALA A 94 -16.70 -1.03 -7.94
N GLN A 95 -16.11 -0.06 -8.61
CA GLN A 95 -15.94 0.02 -10.07
C GLN A 95 -14.54 -0.44 -10.51
N ASP A 96 -13.74 -1.02 -9.62
CA ASP A 96 -12.36 -1.43 -9.83
C ASP A 96 -11.42 -0.26 -10.18
N ARG A 97 -11.75 0.99 -9.77
CA ARG A 97 -10.83 2.11 -9.92
C ARG A 97 -9.78 2.05 -8.80
N ILE A 98 -8.54 2.23 -9.19
CA ILE A 98 -7.39 2.15 -8.29
C ILE A 98 -7.03 3.55 -7.82
N TYR A 99 -7.18 3.79 -6.52
CA TYR A 99 -6.81 5.02 -5.83
C TYR A 99 -5.41 4.90 -5.29
N VAL A 100 -4.56 5.82 -5.71
CA VAL A 100 -3.15 5.88 -5.35
C VAL A 100 -2.94 7.03 -4.39
N PHE A 101 -2.51 6.73 -3.17
CA PHE A 101 -2.11 7.72 -2.19
C PHE A 101 -0.65 8.05 -2.41
N ASN A 102 -0.41 9.27 -2.87
CA ASN A 102 0.85 9.70 -3.48
C ASN A 102 1.46 10.87 -2.71
N ARG A 103 2.72 10.77 -2.33
CA ARG A 103 3.48 11.84 -1.64
C ARG A 103 4.06 12.83 -2.64
N GLY A 104 3.26 13.30 -3.56
CA GLY A 104 3.63 14.20 -4.64
C GLY A 104 2.68 15.40 -4.77
N ALA A 105 2.78 16.12 -5.86
CA ALA A 105 1.96 17.32 -6.14
C ALA A 105 0.46 17.01 -6.19
N LYS A 106 0.09 15.77 -6.54
CA LYS A 106 -1.29 15.25 -6.52
C LYS A 106 -1.40 14.15 -5.47
N PRO A 107 -1.90 14.46 -4.28
CA PRO A 107 -1.97 13.52 -3.17
C PRO A 107 -2.77 12.26 -3.45
N ILE A 108 -3.80 12.36 -4.27
CA ILE A 108 -4.63 11.23 -4.70
C ILE A 108 -4.68 11.21 -6.22
N MET A 109 -4.34 10.08 -6.82
CA MET A 109 -4.48 9.82 -8.25
C MET A 109 -5.34 8.57 -8.44
N VAL A 110 -6.31 8.62 -9.35
CA VAL A 110 -7.26 7.52 -9.58
C VAL A 110 -7.12 7.02 -10.99
N PHE A 111 -6.92 5.72 -11.13
CA PHE A 111 -6.77 5.04 -12.42
C PHE A 111 -7.88 4.04 -12.67
N ASP A 112 -8.27 3.88 -13.92
CA ASP A 112 -9.08 2.74 -14.35
C ASP A 112 -8.23 1.46 -14.47
N THR A 113 -8.87 0.32 -14.69
CA THR A 113 -8.16 -0.97 -14.83
C THR A 113 -7.28 -1.06 -16.09
N ALA A 114 -7.50 -0.18 -17.08
CA ALA A 114 -6.65 -0.05 -18.27
C ALA A 114 -5.42 0.84 -18.03
N GLY A 115 -5.36 1.51 -16.87
CA GLY A 115 -4.25 2.35 -16.43
C GLY A 115 -4.37 3.82 -16.83
N ASN A 116 -5.52 4.26 -17.30
CA ASN A 116 -5.73 5.67 -17.61
C ASN A 116 -6.02 6.46 -16.32
N LEU A 117 -5.39 7.63 -16.17
CA LEU A 117 -5.68 8.57 -15.08
C LEU A 117 -7.08 9.17 -15.32
N VAL A 118 -8.01 8.94 -14.39
CA VAL A 118 -9.42 9.41 -14.51
C VAL A 118 -9.76 10.53 -13.54
N LEU A 119 -8.99 10.68 -12.46
CA LEU A 119 -9.19 11.74 -11.46
C LEU A 119 -7.88 11.98 -10.71
N ALA A 120 -7.64 13.23 -10.29
CA ALA A 120 -6.56 13.57 -9.36
C ALA A 120 -6.97 14.75 -8.49
N GLY A 121 -6.50 14.78 -7.23
CA GLY A 121 -6.85 15.83 -6.27
C GLY A 121 -6.35 15.50 -4.87
N GLY A 122 -7.03 16.06 -3.86
CA GLY A 122 -6.69 15.82 -2.45
C GLY A 122 -5.72 16.85 -1.88
N ASP A 123 -5.55 18.01 -2.52
CA ASP A 123 -4.64 19.09 -2.14
C ASP A 123 -5.38 20.30 -1.51
N GLN A 124 -6.61 20.09 -1.04
CA GLN A 124 -7.44 21.15 -0.45
C GLN A 124 -6.87 21.68 0.87
N GLU A 125 -7.43 22.82 1.27
CA GLU A 125 -7.21 23.36 2.61
C GLU A 125 -8.30 22.85 3.58
N LEU A 126 -7.86 22.53 4.80
CA LEU A 126 -8.72 22.21 5.91
C LEU A 126 -8.33 23.09 7.10
N ASN A 127 -9.25 23.94 7.56
CA ASN A 127 -9.01 24.88 8.65
C ASN A 127 -7.79 25.80 8.41
N GLY A 128 -7.61 26.28 7.17
CA GLY A 128 -6.50 27.15 6.78
C GLY A 128 -5.15 26.47 6.60
N LYS A 129 -5.11 25.13 6.70
CA LYS A 129 -3.90 24.33 6.41
C LYS A 129 -4.14 23.41 5.22
N LYS A 130 -3.22 23.41 4.26
CA LYS A 130 -3.26 22.45 3.16
C LYS A 130 -3.12 21.03 3.69
N LEU A 131 -3.87 20.11 3.07
CA LEU A 131 -3.60 18.68 3.23
C LEU A 131 -2.17 18.41 2.74
N ASN A 132 -1.35 17.81 3.59
CA ASN A 132 0.06 17.64 3.30
C ASN A 132 0.34 16.26 2.71
N PRO A 133 0.67 16.16 1.41
CA PRO A 133 0.94 14.87 0.78
C PRO A 133 2.11 14.12 1.43
N ASN A 134 3.08 14.81 2.01
CA ASN A 134 4.22 14.17 2.68
C ASN A 134 3.81 13.39 3.95
N TRP A 135 2.68 13.74 4.56
CA TRP A 135 2.15 13.08 5.76
C TRP A 135 1.22 11.90 5.45
N GLN A 136 0.89 11.75 4.17
CA GLN A 136 0.00 10.70 3.73
C GLN A 136 0.63 9.32 3.92
N HIS A 137 -0.18 8.39 4.47
CA HIS A 137 0.27 7.01 4.66
C HIS A 137 -0.58 5.99 3.91
N SER A 138 -1.89 6.20 3.84
CA SER A 138 -2.84 5.22 3.31
C SER A 138 -4.21 5.86 3.13
N GLY A 139 -5.16 5.10 2.66
CA GLY A 139 -6.56 5.50 2.60
C GLY A 139 -7.49 4.37 2.24
N ALA A 140 -8.77 4.70 2.19
CA ALA A 140 -9.85 3.81 1.76
C ALA A 140 -10.87 4.57 0.92
N VAL A 141 -11.72 3.81 0.23
CA VAL A 141 -12.88 4.36 -0.50
C VAL A 141 -14.13 3.67 0.02
N ASP A 142 -15.15 4.44 0.38
CA ASP A 142 -16.44 3.88 0.80
C ASP A 142 -17.35 3.53 -0.39
N TRP A 143 -18.51 2.97 -0.10
CA TRP A 143 -19.47 2.51 -1.12
C TRP A 143 -20.15 3.66 -1.88
N GLU A 144 -20.06 4.88 -1.36
CA GLU A 144 -20.56 6.10 -1.99
C GLU A 144 -19.47 6.77 -2.85
N GLY A 145 -18.24 6.24 -2.84
CA GLY A 145 -17.09 6.77 -3.53
C GLY A 145 -16.35 7.89 -2.79
N ASN A 146 -16.68 8.14 -1.51
CA ASN A 146 -15.92 9.08 -0.70
C ASN A 146 -14.57 8.49 -0.35
N VAL A 147 -13.54 9.32 -0.31
CA VAL A 147 -12.15 8.91 -0.10
C VAL A 147 -11.69 9.32 1.29
N TYR A 148 -11.19 8.37 2.04
CA TYR A 148 -10.58 8.60 3.35
C TYR A 148 -9.06 8.58 3.17
N MET A 149 -8.40 9.63 3.59
CA MET A 149 -6.95 9.79 3.52
C MET A 149 -6.38 9.88 4.93
N ILE A 150 -5.41 9.04 5.24
CA ILE A 150 -4.67 9.09 6.50
C ILE A 150 -3.51 10.07 6.34
N GLU A 151 -3.52 11.17 7.06
CA GLU A 151 -2.37 12.04 7.28
C GLU A 151 -1.68 11.62 8.58
N ARG A 152 -0.81 10.61 8.47
CA ARG A 152 -0.17 9.93 9.61
C ARG A 152 0.51 10.90 10.57
N ASP A 153 1.39 11.75 10.03
CA ASP A 153 2.21 12.65 10.86
C ASP A 153 1.41 13.86 11.38
N ALA A 154 0.19 14.08 10.88
CA ALA A 154 -0.78 15.03 11.42
C ALA A 154 -1.76 14.40 12.41
N HIS A 155 -1.60 13.12 12.74
CA HIS A 155 -2.44 12.36 13.68
C HIS A 155 -3.94 12.39 13.33
N ARG A 156 -4.31 12.45 12.04
CA ARG A 156 -5.70 12.60 11.60
C ARG A 156 -6.04 11.80 10.35
N ILE A 157 -7.34 11.67 10.12
CA ILE A 157 -7.92 11.09 8.92
C ILE A 157 -8.91 12.10 8.35
N VAL A 158 -8.87 12.30 7.04
CA VAL A 158 -9.76 13.24 6.33
C VAL A 158 -10.62 12.46 5.34
N LYS A 159 -11.95 12.66 5.40
CA LYS A 159 -12.89 12.16 4.40
C LYS A 159 -13.13 13.23 3.34
N LEU A 160 -12.91 12.91 2.08
CA LEU A 160 -13.17 13.74 0.92
C LEU A 160 -14.39 13.21 0.16
N ASN A 161 -15.11 14.11 -0.53
CA ASN A 161 -16.16 13.71 -1.46
C ASN A 161 -15.57 12.97 -2.69
N PRO A 162 -16.41 12.31 -3.54
CA PRO A 162 -15.95 11.56 -4.70
C PRO A 162 -15.20 12.38 -5.76
N LYS A 163 -15.36 13.71 -5.77
CA LYS A 163 -14.64 14.62 -6.68
C LYS A 163 -13.28 15.06 -6.15
N LEU A 164 -12.95 14.69 -4.91
CA LEU A 164 -11.72 15.08 -4.21
C LEU A 164 -11.56 16.58 -4.01
N ASP A 165 -12.65 17.35 -4.01
CA ASP A 165 -12.63 18.83 -3.93
C ASP A 165 -13.29 19.40 -2.66
N LYS A 166 -13.82 18.51 -1.77
CA LYS A 166 -14.46 18.92 -0.53
C LYS A 166 -14.17 17.96 0.61
N VAL A 167 -13.78 18.51 1.76
CA VAL A 167 -13.67 17.75 3.02
C VAL A 167 -15.07 17.58 3.63
N LEU A 168 -15.42 16.35 3.97
CA LEU A 168 -16.72 15.97 4.56
C LEU A 168 -16.62 15.67 6.05
N LEU A 169 -15.48 15.11 6.51
CA LEU A 169 -15.25 14.68 7.90
C LEU A 169 -13.75 14.73 8.22
N GLN A 170 -13.42 15.04 9.45
CA GLN A 170 -12.11 14.81 10.04
C GLN A 170 -12.25 13.93 11.28
N LEU A 171 -11.42 12.91 11.42
CA LEU A 171 -11.17 12.16 12.65
C LEU A 171 -9.78 12.50 13.15
N GLY A 172 -9.62 12.61 14.46
CA GLY A 172 -8.39 13.08 15.08
C GLY A 172 -8.29 14.61 15.06
N THR A 173 -7.37 15.14 15.86
CA THR A 173 -7.06 16.57 15.93
C THR A 173 -5.71 16.84 15.31
N THR A 174 -5.65 17.78 14.36
CA THR A 174 -4.42 18.09 13.63
C THR A 174 -3.27 18.41 14.58
N ASP A 175 -2.14 17.71 14.39
CA ASP A 175 -0.89 17.85 15.15
C ASP A 175 -1.04 17.54 16.67
N VAL A 176 -2.16 16.89 17.08
CA VAL A 176 -2.40 16.49 18.48
C VAL A 176 -2.46 14.98 18.55
N LYS A 177 -1.47 14.38 19.18
CA LYS A 177 -1.41 12.93 19.42
C LYS A 177 -2.17 12.53 20.68
N GLY A 178 -2.70 11.31 20.68
CA GLY A 178 -3.34 10.73 21.87
C GLY A 178 -3.86 9.32 21.58
N ASN A 179 -4.41 8.68 22.58
CA ASN A 179 -5.01 7.34 22.50
C ASN A 179 -6.43 7.27 23.09
N ASP A 180 -7.09 8.41 23.19
CA ASP A 180 -8.49 8.48 23.60
C ASP A 180 -9.47 8.30 22.43
N ALA A 181 -10.77 8.58 22.67
CA ALA A 181 -11.84 8.43 21.69
C ALA A 181 -11.77 9.40 20.49
N THR A 182 -10.96 10.44 20.58
CA THR A 182 -10.92 11.57 19.64
C THR A 182 -9.55 11.85 19.02
N HIS A 183 -8.51 11.21 19.50
CA HIS A 183 -7.13 11.41 19.04
C HIS A 183 -6.50 10.10 18.58
N PHE A 184 -5.51 10.21 17.72
CA PHE A 184 -4.63 9.11 17.26
C PHE A 184 -3.16 9.44 17.56
N ASP A 185 -2.29 8.43 17.50
CA ASP A 185 -0.85 8.64 17.43
C ASP A 185 -0.27 7.86 16.24
N LEU A 186 -0.07 8.58 15.13
CA LEU A 186 0.45 8.05 13.86
C LEU A 186 -0.39 6.89 13.29
N PRO A 187 -1.67 7.12 12.94
CA PRO A 187 -2.55 6.07 12.40
C PRO A 187 -2.00 5.49 11.10
N SER A 188 -2.20 4.19 10.88
CA SER A 188 -1.51 3.42 9.83
C SER A 188 -2.41 2.88 8.73
N GLY A 189 -3.65 2.49 9.04
CA GLY A 189 -4.58 1.89 8.08
C GLY A 189 -6.04 2.22 8.37
N ILE A 190 -6.89 2.07 7.37
CA ILE A 190 -8.33 2.37 7.46
C ILE A 190 -9.11 1.46 6.53
N ALA A 191 -10.30 1.05 6.95
CA ALA A 191 -11.33 0.45 6.11
C ALA A 191 -12.71 1.02 6.47
N VAL A 192 -13.63 0.98 5.51
CA VAL A 192 -15.01 1.44 5.69
C VAL A 192 -15.97 0.31 5.33
N LEU A 193 -16.88 0.01 6.25
CA LEU A 193 -17.92 -1.01 6.10
C LEU A 193 -19.10 -0.51 5.26
N LYS A 194 -19.95 -1.44 4.81
CA LYS A 194 -21.13 -1.12 4.00
C LYS A 194 -22.12 -0.18 4.69
N ASN A 195 -22.21 -0.25 6.02
CA ASN A 195 -23.05 0.64 6.83
C ASN A 195 -22.40 2.01 7.09
N GLY A 196 -21.19 2.25 6.58
CA GLY A 196 -20.41 3.46 6.76
C GLY A 196 -19.54 3.49 8.03
N ASN A 197 -19.56 2.46 8.86
CA ASN A 197 -18.67 2.37 10.01
C ASN A 197 -17.21 2.34 9.57
N ILE A 198 -16.34 2.98 10.36
CA ILE A 198 -14.95 3.23 10.03
C ILE A 198 -14.06 2.46 11.00
N ILE A 199 -13.18 1.62 10.48
CA ILE A 199 -12.17 0.92 11.27
C ILE A 199 -10.81 1.54 11.00
N VAL A 200 -10.07 1.89 12.06
CA VAL A 200 -8.75 2.51 11.98
C VAL A 200 -7.75 1.67 12.74
N THR A 201 -6.64 1.34 12.10
CA THR A 201 -5.45 0.84 12.80
C THR A 201 -4.60 2.03 13.23
N ASP A 202 -4.40 2.20 14.53
CA ASP A 202 -3.61 3.26 15.13
C ASP A 202 -2.35 2.64 15.73
N GLY A 203 -1.37 2.34 14.84
CA GLY A 203 -0.34 1.35 15.12
C GLY A 203 1.10 1.85 15.17
N TYR A 204 1.45 3.04 14.68
CA TYR A 204 2.83 3.51 14.74
C TYR A 204 3.20 4.17 16.08
N GLY A 205 2.29 4.93 16.66
CA GLY A 205 2.46 5.53 17.98
C GLY A 205 1.67 4.81 19.07
N ASN A 206 0.49 4.29 18.72
CA ASN A 206 -0.36 3.46 19.57
C ASN A 206 -0.31 1.98 19.15
N ASN A 207 -0.98 1.11 19.92
CA ASN A 207 -1.14 -0.32 19.61
C ASN A 207 -2.61 -0.70 19.74
N ARG A 208 -3.48 -0.14 18.88
CA ARG A 208 -4.93 -0.36 18.93
C ARG A 208 -5.59 -0.35 17.56
N VAL A 209 -6.77 -0.94 17.51
CA VAL A 209 -7.71 -0.84 16.40
C VAL A 209 -9.00 -0.21 16.92
N VAL A 210 -9.49 0.80 16.24
CA VAL A 210 -10.63 1.62 16.69
C VAL A 210 -11.77 1.54 15.69
N LEU A 211 -12.98 1.41 16.21
CA LEU A 211 -14.24 1.43 15.45
C LEU A 211 -14.99 2.72 15.74
N PHE A 212 -15.34 3.42 14.67
CA PHE A 212 -16.21 4.60 14.69
C PHE A 212 -17.48 4.34 13.88
N ASP A 213 -18.54 5.05 14.18
CA ASP A 213 -19.70 5.10 13.30
C ASP A 213 -19.44 6.01 12.07
N LYS A 214 -20.37 6.04 11.13
CA LYS A 214 -20.28 6.83 9.90
C LYS A 214 -20.17 8.35 10.11
N THR A 215 -20.51 8.84 11.30
CA THR A 215 -20.41 10.27 11.67
C THR A 215 -19.08 10.60 12.34
N GLY A 216 -18.25 9.57 12.60
CA GLY A 216 -16.96 9.72 13.31
C GLY A 216 -17.06 9.61 14.82
N LYS A 217 -18.22 9.19 15.36
CA LYS A 217 -18.38 8.96 16.79
C LYS A 217 -17.73 7.62 17.17
N PHE A 218 -16.86 7.64 18.18
CA PHE A 218 -16.23 6.45 18.76
C PHE A 218 -17.27 5.43 19.22
N ILE A 219 -17.08 4.16 18.87
CA ILE A 219 -17.90 3.03 19.32
C ILE A 219 -17.11 2.20 20.31
N LYS A 220 -15.95 1.67 19.89
CA LYS A 220 -15.06 0.86 20.74
C LYS A 220 -13.66 0.77 20.18
N GLN A 221 -12.73 0.27 20.98
CA GLN A 221 -11.41 -0.14 20.51
C GLN A 221 -11.07 -1.56 20.96
N VAL A 222 -10.09 -2.16 20.28
CA VAL A 222 -9.48 -3.44 20.64
C VAL A 222 -7.98 -3.21 20.80
N ALA A 223 -7.49 -3.51 21.99
CA ALA A 223 -6.12 -3.27 22.39
C ALA A 223 -5.78 -4.05 23.67
N LYS A 224 -4.50 -4.16 23.99
CA LYS A 224 -4.05 -4.45 25.36
C LYS A 224 -4.12 -3.15 26.16
N GLY A 225 -4.64 -3.22 27.38
CA GLY A 225 -4.75 -2.05 28.25
C GLY A 225 -5.49 -0.87 27.60
N ALA A 226 -4.91 0.29 27.63
CA ALA A 226 -5.44 1.51 27.00
C ALA A 226 -5.10 1.62 25.50
N GLY A 227 -4.25 0.74 24.97
CA GLY A 227 -3.81 0.74 23.59
C GLY A 227 -2.75 1.79 23.26
N GLY A 228 -2.05 2.29 24.27
CA GLY A 228 -0.96 3.25 24.11
C GLY A 228 0.35 2.62 23.62
N PRO A 229 1.43 3.43 23.53
CA PRO A 229 2.71 2.98 22.95
C PRO A 229 3.36 1.80 23.69
N ALA A 230 3.13 1.69 25.00
CA ALA A 230 3.66 0.61 25.84
C ALA A 230 2.78 -0.64 25.87
N ASP A 231 1.55 -0.56 25.40
CA ASP A 231 0.53 -1.61 25.48
C ASP A 231 0.65 -2.63 24.36
N LYS A 232 1.86 -3.17 24.14
CA LYS A 232 2.12 -4.22 23.17
C LYS A 232 1.77 -5.59 23.72
N GLY A 233 1.29 -6.48 22.85
CA GLY A 233 1.01 -7.85 23.24
C GLY A 233 0.72 -8.77 22.06
N ASN A 234 0.74 -10.09 22.34
CA ASN A 234 0.59 -11.13 21.35
C ASN A 234 -0.69 -11.97 21.55
N GLY A 235 -1.54 -11.62 22.51
CA GLY A 235 -2.83 -12.28 22.71
C GLY A 235 -3.89 -11.88 21.68
N PRO A 236 -5.05 -12.52 21.72
CA PRO A 236 -6.21 -12.14 20.91
C PRO A 236 -6.62 -10.68 21.13
N GLY A 237 -6.64 -9.89 20.08
CA GLY A 237 -6.94 -8.44 20.17
C GLY A 237 -5.83 -7.58 20.78
N GLU A 238 -4.68 -8.15 21.11
CA GLU A 238 -3.46 -7.41 21.46
C GLU A 238 -2.59 -7.22 20.22
N TRP A 239 -1.79 -6.17 20.17
CA TRP A 239 -1.04 -5.78 18.98
C TRP A 239 0.42 -5.46 19.31
N VAL A 240 1.30 -5.75 18.38
CA VAL A 240 2.68 -5.25 18.39
C VAL A 240 2.83 -4.04 17.49
N LEU A 241 2.19 -4.08 16.31
CA LEU A 241 2.00 -2.94 15.42
C LEU A 241 0.85 -3.23 14.43
N PRO A 242 -0.40 -2.87 14.75
CA PRO A 242 -1.50 -3.01 13.79
C PRO A 242 -1.29 -2.03 12.64
N HIS A 243 -1.14 -2.54 11.40
CA HIS A 243 -0.65 -1.70 10.29
C HIS A 243 -1.71 -1.42 9.23
N LYS A 244 -2.15 -2.44 8.51
CA LYS A 244 -3.15 -2.34 7.45
C LYS A 244 -4.25 -3.35 7.67
N LEU A 245 -5.34 -3.17 6.94
CA LEU A 245 -6.46 -4.10 7.02
C LEU A 245 -7.20 -4.20 5.69
N ALA A 246 -7.81 -5.35 5.46
CA ALA A 246 -8.76 -5.58 4.38
C ALA A 246 -10.09 -6.10 4.92
N VAL A 247 -11.14 -5.91 4.12
CA VAL A 247 -12.50 -6.36 4.42
C VAL A 247 -12.97 -7.22 3.27
N ASP A 248 -13.43 -8.44 3.56
CA ASP A 248 -14.01 -9.32 2.55
C ASP A 248 -15.48 -8.97 2.22
N ALA A 249 -16.09 -9.74 1.32
CA ALA A 249 -17.47 -9.52 0.89
C ALA A 249 -18.50 -9.73 2.02
N GLN A 250 -18.15 -10.53 3.04
CA GLN A 250 -18.94 -10.83 4.24
C GLN A 250 -18.72 -9.82 5.37
N GLU A 251 -17.88 -8.80 5.13
CA GLU A 251 -17.45 -7.81 6.11
C GLU A 251 -16.61 -8.40 7.27
N THR A 252 -15.90 -9.50 6.99
CA THR A 252 -14.85 -10.01 7.87
C THR A 252 -13.61 -9.11 7.75
N LEU A 253 -13.04 -8.74 8.88
CA LEU A 253 -11.86 -7.88 8.96
C LEU A 253 -10.61 -8.75 9.09
N TYR A 254 -9.64 -8.53 8.21
CA TYR A 254 -8.32 -9.13 8.27
C TYR A 254 -7.31 -8.02 8.55
N ILE A 255 -6.77 -8.00 9.76
CA ILE A 255 -5.93 -6.91 10.26
C ILE A 255 -4.51 -7.41 10.40
N ILE A 256 -3.57 -6.76 9.72
CA ILE A 256 -2.14 -7.05 9.85
C ILE A 256 -1.62 -6.54 11.19
N ASP A 257 -1.05 -7.45 11.97
CA ASP A 257 -0.15 -7.13 13.08
C ASP A 257 1.28 -7.29 12.57
N ARG A 258 1.85 -6.20 12.03
CA ARG A 258 3.07 -6.22 11.22
C ARG A 258 4.26 -6.84 11.97
N GLU A 259 4.56 -6.31 13.15
CA GLU A 259 5.65 -6.79 13.98
C GLU A 259 5.27 -8.03 14.80
N GLY A 260 3.99 -8.39 14.82
CA GLY A 260 3.47 -9.67 15.34
C GLY A 260 3.54 -10.79 14.29
N HIS A 261 3.89 -10.48 13.03
CA HIS A 261 4.00 -11.44 11.92
C HIS A 261 2.75 -12.30 11.72
N ARG A 262 1.57 -11.69 11.88
CA ARG A 262 0.28 -12.38 11.80
C ARG A 262 -0.82 -11.49 11.24
N LEU A 263 -1.90 -12.14 10.82
CA LEU A 263 -3.20 -11.51 10.63
C LEU A 263 -4.09 -11.88 11.81
N GLN A 264 -4.78 -10.93 12.38
CA GLN A 264 -5.88 -11.18 13.28
C GLN A 264 -7.20 -10.96 12.55
N VAL A 265 -8.13 -11.89 12.71
CA VAL A 265 -9.42 -11.91 12.03
C VAL A 265 -10.52 -11.52 13.01
N PHE A 266 -11.36 -10.57 12.61
CA PHE A 266 -12.46 -10.04 13.40
C PHE A 266 -13.74 -10.03 12.58
N ASP A 267 -14.88 -10.04 13.26
CA ASP A 267 -16.14 -9.65 12.64
C ASP A 267 -16.23 -8.11 12.47
N LYS A 268 -17.26 -7.66 11.78
CA LYS A 268 -17.51 -6.22 11.53
C LYS A 268 -17.72 -5.37 12.78
N ASN A 269 -17.94 -5.98 13.94
CA ASN A 269 -18.11 -5.32 15.22
C ASN A 269 -16.82 -5.36 16.06
N LEU A 270 -15.67 -5.72 15.45
CA LEU A 270 -14.39 -5.92 16.12
C LEU A 270 -14.45 -6.99 17.23
N ASN A 271 -15.18 -8.08 17.06
CA ASN A 271 -15.07 -9.25 17.91
C ASN A 271 -14.05 -10.22 17.29
N TYR A 272 -13.02 -10.58 18.06
CA TYR A 272 -11.96 -11.50 17.63
C TYR A 272 -12.54 -12.86 17.26
N GLN A 273 -12.06 -13.44 16.18
CA GLN A 273 -12.44 -14.76 15.71
C GLN A 273 -11.28 -15.75 15.74
N ARG A 274 -10.16 -15.38 15.14
CA ARG A 274 -8.96 -16.23 15.04
C ARG A 274 -7.76 -15.42 14.57
N GLU A 275 -6.61 -16.06 14.52
CA GLU A 275 -5.42 -15.53 13.87
C GLU A 275 -4.92 -16.46 12.76
N ILE A 276 -4.12 -15.89 11.87
CA ILE A 276 -3.41 -16.58 10.79
C ILE A 276 -1.95 -16.15 10.88
N ALA A 277 -1.06 -17.09 11.16
CA ALA A 277 0.37 -16.83 11.14
C ALA A 277 0.85 -16.59 9.71
N VAL A 278 1.69 -15.59 9.51
CA VAL A 278 2.36 -15.30 8.23
C VAL A 278 3.85 -15.54 8.43
N ALA A 279 4.19 -16.81 8.71
CA ALA A 279 5.54 -17.20 9.08
C ALA A 279 6.57 -16.86 7.98
N GLY A 280 7.71 -16.30 8.40
CA GLY A 280 8.80 -15.93 7.49
C GLY A 280 8.52 -14.67 6.65
N SER A 281 7.45 -13.94 6.94
CA SER A 281 7.07 -12.69 6.27
C SER A 281 7.06 -11.52 7.26
N ASN A 282 7.29 -10.31 6.73
CA ASN A 282 6.95 -9.07 7.40
C ASN A 282 5.82 -8.40 6.61
N PRO A 283 4.55 -8.69 6.95
CA PRO A 283 3.40 -8.25 6.18
C PRO A 283 3.17 -6.74 6.37
N TRP A 284 3.16 -5.99 5.27
CA TRP A 284 2.94 -4.53 5.30
C TRP A 284 1.54 -4.13 4.85
N ASP A 285 1.00 -4.81 3.86
CA ASP A 285 -0.36 -4.56 3.39
C ASP A 285 -1.04 -5.85 2.93
N ILE A 286 -2.36 -5.81 2.85
CA ILE A 286 -3.21 -6.93 2.48
C ILE A 286 -4.27 -6.50 1.47
N GLY A 287 -4.38 -7.23 0.36
CA GLY A 287 -5.43 -7.09 -0.64
C GLY A 287 -6.34 -8.32 -0.66
N ILE A 288 -7.64 -8.09 -0.67
CA ILE A 288 -8.67 -9.13 -0.84
C ILE A 288 -9.64 -8.64 -1.91
N SER A 289 -10.04 -9.53 -2.83
CA SER A 289 -11.05 -9.19 -3.84
C SER A 289 -12.42 -8.93 -3.19
N ARG A 290 -13.03 -7.80 -3.52
CA ARG A 290 -14.36 -7.43 -2.99
C ARG A 290 -15.52 -8.21 -3.61
N LYS A 291 -15.34 -8.80 -4.79
CA LYS A 291 -16.43 -9.45 -5.55
C LYS A 291 -16.35 -10.96 -5.62
N GLY A 292 -15.29 -11.55 -5.23
CA GLY A 292 -15.12 -12.98 -5.24
C GLY A 292 -14.22 -13.34 -4.09
N ASP A 293 -14.81 -13.72 -2.98
CA ASP A 293 -14.02 -14.39 -1.96
C ASP A 293 -13.67 -15.77 -2.51
N ASP A 294 -12.54 -15.83 -3.22
CA ASP A 294 -11.92 -17.08 -3.62
C ASP A 294 -11.17 -17.75 -2.45
N GLY A 295 -11.31 -17.18 -1.25
CA GLY A 295 -10.66 -17.67 -0.03
C GLY A 295 -9.17 -17.31 0.05
N PHE A 296 -8.70 -16.30 -0.69
CA PHE A 296 -7.31 -15.89 -0.71
C PHE A 296 -7.13 -14.40 -0.39
N ALA A 297 -6.02 -14.10 0.27
CA ALA A 297 -5.48 -12.76 0.41
C ALA A 297 -4.13 -12.63 -0.33
N PHE A 298 -3.76 -11.40 -0.64
CA PHE A 298 -2.46 -11.06 -1.19
C PHE A 298 -1.74 -10.17 -0.19
N ILE A 299 -0.53 -10.56 0.19
CA ILE A 299 0.28 -9.89 1.21
C ILE A 299 1.46 -9.22 0.55
N ALA A 300 1.63 -7.92 0.78
CA ALA A 300 2.86 -7.21 0.48
C ALA A 300 3.88 -7.50 1.59
N ASP A 301 4.93 -8.25 1.27
CA ASP A 301 6.01 -8.62 2.19
C ASP A 301 7.25 -7.77 1.93
N HIS A 302 7.50 -6.79 2.80
CA HIS A 302 8.64 -5.92 2.66
C HIS A 302 9.98 -6.57 3.05
N ALA A 303 9.99 -7.56 3.95
CA ALA A 303 11.26 -8.20 4.34
C ALA A 303 11.93 -8.92 3.18
N LEU A 304 11.12 -9.48 2.29
CA LEU A 304 11.57 -10.26 1.15
C LEU A 304 11.29 -9.58 -0.20
N GLU A 305 10.68 -8.38 -0.19
CA GLU A 305 10.27 -7.61 -1.37
C GLU A 305 9.45 -8.47 -2.34
N ARG A 306 8.37 -9.08 -1.82
CA ARG A 306 7.55 -10.05 -2.50
C ARG A 306 6.06 -9.80 -2.29
N VAL A 307 5.27 -10.41 -3.15
CA VAL A 307 3.84 -10.60 -2.95
C VAL A 307 3.58 -12.07 -2.70
N HIS A 308 2.85 -12.38 -1.61
CA HIS A 308 2.39 -13.72 -1.32
C HIS A 308 0.89 -13.83 -1.55
N LYS A 309 0.44 -14.89 -2.22
CA LYS A 309 -0.95 -15.32 -2.21
C LYS A 309 -1.15 -16.30 -1.06
N LEU A 310 -2.00 -15.92 -0.11
CA LEU A 310 -2.23 -16.63 1.15
C LEU A 310 -3.64 -17.22 1.17
N SER A 311 -3.78 -18.48 1.53
CA SER A 311 -5.07 -19.10 1.81
C SER A 311 -5.63 -18.54 3.13
N LEU A 312 -6.80 -17.93 3.09
CA LEU A 312 -7.49 -17.42 4.28
C LEU A 312 -8.02 -18.53 5.19
N LYS A 313 -8.12 -19.76 4.68
CA LYS A 313 -8.59 -20.91 5.45
C LYS A 313 -7.56 -21.38 6.49
N ASP A 314 -6.30 -21.50 6.07
CA ASP A 314 -5.26 -22.17 6.86
C ASP A 314 -3.92 -21.43 6.91
N GLY A 315 -3.84 -20.22 6.32
CA GLY A 315 -2.64 -19.40 6.33
C GLY A 315 -1.51 -19.88 5.42
N LYS A 316 -1.75 -20.89 4.58
CA LYS A 316 -0.71 -21.36 3.66
C LYS A 316 -0.46 -20.40 2.53
N VAL A 317 0.81 -20.11 2.29
CA VAL A 317 1.25 -19.42 1.07
C VAL A 317 1.14 -20.40 -0.10
N VAL A 318 0.32 -20.05 -1.10
CA VAL A 318 0.07 -20.89 -2.28
C VAL A 318 0.75 -20.38 -3.54
N ALA A 319 1.18 -19.11 -3.55
CA ALA A 319 2.01 -18.53 -4.61
C ALA A 319 2.85 -17.39 -4.04
N THR A 320 4.00 -17.13 -4.67
CA THR A 320 4.90 -16.03 -4.30
C THR A 320 5.58 -15.51 -5.56
N TRP A 321 5.62 -14.20 -5.71
CA TRP A 321 6.40 -13.56 -6.78
C TRP A 321 7.01 -12.24 -6.32
N GLY A 322 7.96 -11.73 -7.12
CA GLY A 322 8.75 -10.57 -6.80
C GLY A 322 10.06 -10.94 -6.11
N LYS A 323 10.94 -9.99 -6.08
CA LYS A 323 12.23 -10.00 -5.37
C LYS A 323 12.72 -8.56 -5.24
N GLN A 324 13.72 -8.34 -4.41
CA GLN A 324 14.34 -7.04 -4.28
C GLN A 324 14.98 -6.57 -5.59
N GLY A 325 14.68 -5.33 -6.00
CA GLY A 325 15.22 -4.68 -7.18
C GLY A 325 14.31 -3.60 -7.75
N ILE A 326 14.74 -2.99 -8.87
CA ILE A 326 14.01 -1.93 -9.56
C ILE A 326 13.54 -2.32 -10.97
N GLY A 327 13.84 -3.55 -11.40
CA GLY A 327 13.38 -4.10 -12.69
C GLY A 327 11.90 -4.46 -12.70
N PRO A 328 11.34 -4.80 -13.85
CA PRO A 328 9.97 -5.30 -13.97
C PRO A 328 9.74 -6.53 -13.08
N GLY A 329 8.68 -6.51 -12.26
CA GLY A 329 8.37 -7.61 -11.33
C GLY A 329 9.24 -7.65 -10.08
N GLU A 330 10.16 -6.71 -9.90
CA GLU A 330 10.99 -6.52 -8.69
C GLU A 330 10.41 -5.37 -7.85
N PHE A 331 10.78 -5.28 -6.57
CA PHE A 331 10.34 -4.22 -5.66
C PHE A 331 11.51 -3.65 -4.86
N ASP A 332 11.47 -2.33 -4.63
CA ASP A 332 12.42 -1.61 -3.75
C ASP A 332 11.71 -1.05 -2.50
N TRP A 333 10.59 -1.50 -2.16
CA TRP A 333 9.73 -1.38 -1.00
C TRP A 333 8.26 -1.61 -1.40
N VAL A 334 7.85 -2.86 -1.45
CA VAL A 334 6.44 -3.17 -1.63
C VAL A 334 5.66 -2.76 -0.37
N HIS A 335 4.76 -1.77 -0.50
CA HIS A 335 4.09 -1.15 0.65
C HIS A 335 2.56 -1.15 0.54
N GLY A 336 2.00 -1.15 -0.66
CA GLY A 336 0.56 -1.13 -0.89
C GLY A 336 0.12 -2.24 -1.83
N ILE A 337 -1.05 -2.84 -1.57
CA ILE A 337 -1.60 -3.89 -2.43
C ILE A 337 -3.13 -3.84 -2.46
N VAL A 338 -3.71 -3.95 -3.65
CA VAL A 338 -5.17 -4.12 -3.84
C VAL A 338 -5.45 -5.14 -4.93
N VAL A 339 -6.67 -5.68 -4.94
CA VAL A 339 -7.12 -6.71 -5.88
C VAL A 339 -8.42 -6.29 -6.51
N ASP A 340 -8.51 -6.32 -7.85
CA ASP A 340 -9.75 -6.01 -8.54
C ASP A 340 -10.74 -7.19 -8.56
N SER A 341 -11.94 -6.95 -9.07
CA SER A 341 -13.00 -7.95 -9.13
C SER A 341 -12.71 -9.12 -10.08
N LYS A 342 -11.65 -9.03 -10.90
CA LYS A 342 -11.20 -10.06 -11.83
C LYS A 342 -9.98 -10.82 -11.32
N GLY A 343 -9.49 -10.46 -10.12
CA GLY A 343 -8.33 -11.07 -9.48
C GLY A 343 -6.98 -10.50 -9.95
N ALA A 344 -6.96 -9.38 -10.69
CA ALA A 344 -5.72 -8.69 -10.96
C ALA A 344 -5.20 -8.00 -9.68
N VAL A 345 -3.91 -8.13 -9.44
CA VAL A 345 -3.22 -7.63 -8.25
C VAL A 345 -2.43 -6.39 -8.62
N TYR A 346 -2.58 -5.34 -7.85
CA TYR A 346 -1.87 -4.07 -8.01
C TYR A 346 -0.98 -3.86 -6.78
N ALA A 347 0.32 -3.76 -6.99
CA ALA A 347 1.30 -3.61 -5.93
C ALA A 347 2.06 -2.30 -6.07
N ALA A 348 2.07 -1.50 -5.01
CA ALA A 348 2.80 -0.24 -4.94
C ALA A 348 4.22 -0.47 -4.46
N ASP A 349 5.18 0.02 -5.22
CA ASP A 349 6.60 0.04 -4.93
C ASP A 349 7.02 1.46 -4.56
N THR A 350 7.16 1.72 -3.25
CA THR A 350 7.34 3.08 -2.72
C THR A 350 8.61 3.75 -3.23
N TYR A 351 9.77 3.11 -3.09
CA TYR A 351 11.03 3.67 -3.59
C TYR A 351 11.21 3.46 -5.09
N GLY A 352 10.62 2.40 -5.65
CA GLY A 352 10.52 2.22 -7.09
C GLY A 352 9.64 3.28 -7.78
N GLN A 353 8.83 4.03 -7.01
CA GLN A 353 7.93 5.10 -7.46
C GLN A 353 7.04 4.64 -8.61
N ARG A 354 6.47 3.43 -8.45
CA ARG A 354 5.64 2.79 -9.47
C ARG A 354 4.59 1.90 -8.84
N ILE A 355 3.60 1.58 -9.64
CA ILE A 355 2.64 0.53 -9.34
C ILE A 355 2.82 -0.55 -10.41
N GLN A 356 2.79 -1.78 -10.00
CA GLN A 356 2.87 -2.92 -10.90
C GLN A 356 1.57 -3.72 -10.82
N LYS A 357 0.99 -4.01 -11.98
CA LYS A 357 -0.22 -4.81 -12.13
C LYS A 357 0.16 -6.23 -12.56
N PHE A 358 -0.41 -7.21 -11.88
CA PHE A 358 -0.22 -8.63 -12.20
C PHE A 358 -1.58 -9.28 -12.49
N VAL A 359 -1.62 -10.09 -13.51
CA VAL A 359 -2.79 -10.87 -13.94
C VAL A 359 -2.44 -12.35 -14.03
N ARG A 360 -3.44 -13.21 -13.86
CA ARG A 360 -3.28 -14.66 -14.00
C ARG A 360 -3.90 -15.15 -15.29
#